data_9bc63cefda7b5196062d757faa4692dd
#
_entry.id   9bc63cefda7b5196062d757faa4692dd
#
_cell.length_a   1.000
_cell.length_b   1.000
_cell.length_c   1.000
_cell.angle_alpha   90.00
_cell.angle_beta   90.00
_cell.angle_gamma   90.00
#
_symmetry.space_group_name_H-M   'P 1'
#
loop_
_entity.id
_entity.type
_entity.pdbx_description
1 polymer ?
#
loop_
_entity_poly.entity_id
_entity_poly.type
_entity_poly.pdbx_seq_one_letter_code
_entity_poly.pdbx_strand_id
1 'polypeptide(L)'
;DIFPTGRPCKNEYGDPLPYLGEIWSIPHDFIILQDNDDVVQIKTFVKTPITPAYFSRTITLHQDSDEIVFEYEIKNIGTMPFRFQWGIHPVFAVTPQSRVILPSTSALVDEWIGGAFGEEGETFQWPNHRGIDMRQPFVSDERSLALHYLDTDKGNSFVLADYDGALSVTFDRTTFPCLWYLINNGASRGDTHLAIEP
;
A
#
# COMPACT_ATOMS: atom_id res chain seq x y z
N ASP A 1 -1.19 -4.40 -5.85
CA ASP A 1 -2.51 -3.92 -5.36
C ASP A 1 -3.21 -5.05 -4.59
N ILE A 2 -3.99 -4.69 -3.59
CA ILE A 2 -4.77 -5.57 -2.71
C ILE A 2 -6.24 -5.41 -3.08
N PHE A 3 -6.92 -6.50 -3.44
CA PHE A 3 -8.36 -6.52 -3.71
C PHE A 3 -8.88 -7.96 -3.81
N PRO A 4 -10.04 -8.34 -3.25
CA PRO A 4 -10.98 -7.53 -2.49
C PRO A 4 -10.76 -7.57 -0.98
N THR A 5 -9.65 -8.11 -0.49
CA THR A 5 -9.33 -8.22 0.94
C THR A 5 -7.82 -8.19 1.17
N GLY A 6 -7.39 -7.66 2.31
CA GLY A 6 -5.99 -7.76 2.76
C GLY A 6 -5.69 -9.09 3.47
N ARG A 7 -6.64 -9.64 4.22
CA ARG A 7 -6.48 -10.90 4.97
C ARG A 7 -7.39 -12.01 4.43
N PRO A 8 -7.01 -13.29 4.60
CA PRO A 8 -7.90 -14.40 4.24
C PRO A 8 -9.22 -14.30 4.99
N CYS A 9 -10.31 -14.36 4.27
CA CYS A 9 -11.65 -14.33 4.85
C CYS A 9 -12.64 -15.09 3.95
N LYS A 10 -13.91 -15.05 4.28
CA LYS A 10 -14.99 -15.44 3.39
C LYS A 10 -15.76 -14.20 2.97
N ASN A 11 -16.15 -14.15 1.69
CA ASN A 11 -17.09 -13.14 1.24
C ASN A 11 -18.49 -13.40 1.83
N GLU A 12 -19.45 -12.51 1.58
CA GLU A 12 -20.83 -12.61 2.06
C GLU A 12 -21.60 -13.81 1.52
N TYR A 13 -21.08 -14.50 0.51
CA TYR A 13 -21.67 -15.71 -0.10
C TYR A 13 -21.00 -16.98 0.40
N GLY A 14 -19.97 -16.87 1.27
CA GLY A 14 -19.25 -17.98 1.87
C GLY A 14 -18.04 -18.47 1.08
N ASP A 15 -17.70 -17.84 -0.04
CA ASP A 15 -16.52 -18.18 -0.85
C ASP A 15 -15.24 -17.73 -0.15
N PRO A 16 -14.18 -18.55 -0.14
CA PRO A 16 -12.91 -18.18 0.48
C PRO A 16 -12.15 -17.18 -0.37
N LEU A 17 -11.73 -16.07 0.23
CA LEU A 17 -10.86 -15.08 -0.37
C LEU A 17 -9.42 -15.25 0.14
N PRO A 18 -8.41 -15.20 -0.74
CA PRO A 18 -7.02 -15.43 -0.37
C PRO A 18 -6.38 -14.21 0.35
N TYR A 19 -5.22 -14.44 0.94
CA TYR A 19 -4.37 -13.39 1.50
C TYR A 19 -3.96 -12.38 0.41
N LEU A 20 -4.03 -11.09 0.70
CA LEU A 20 -3.85 -9.95 -0.24
C LEU A 20 -4.83 -9.94 -1.43
N GLY A 21 -5.90 -10.75 -1.35
CA GLY A 21 -6.95 -10.79 -2.35
C GLY A 21 -6.58 -11.54 -3.63
N GLU A 22 -7.30 -11.24 -4.69
CA GLU A 22 -7.26 -12.03 -5.92
C GLU A 22 -6.32 -11.48 -6.99
N ILE A 23 -6.17 -10.16 -7.07
CA ILE A 23 -5.55 -9.50 -8.23
C ILE A 23 -4.02 -9.53 -8.24
N TRP A 24 -3.36 -9.70 -7.10
CA TRP A 24 -1.90 -9.64 -7.01
C TRP A 24 -1.18 -10.87 -7.57
N SER A 25 -1.87 -12.00 -7.69
CA SER A 25 -1.29 -13.29 -8.08
C SER A 25 -1.80 -13.83 -9.42
N ILE A 26 -2.67 -13.10 -10.11
CA ILE A 26 -3.21 -13.50 -11.42
C ILE A 26 -2.66 -12.61 -12.54
N PRO A 27 -2.48 -13.15 -13.77
CA PRO A 27 -2.07 -12.36 -14.91
C PRO A 27 -3.10 -11.26 -15.24
N HIS A 28 -2.60 -10.07 -15.54
CA HIS A 28 -3.41 -8.97 -16.06
C HIS A 28 -3.20 -8.85 -17.57
N ASP A 29 -4.25 -8.61 -18.30
CA ASP A 29 -4.18 -8.13 -19.67
C ASP A 29 -3.78 -6.67 -19.68
N PHE A 30 -3.25 -6.18 -20.81
CA PHE A 30 -2.92 -4.78 -20.96
C PHE A 30 -3.18 -4.27 -22.37
N ILE A 31 -3.37 -2.96 -22.48
CA ILE A 31 -3.40 -2.22 -23.74
C ILE A 31 -2.55 -0.97 -23.60
N ILE A 32 -1.83 -0.61 -24.68
CA ILE A 32 -1.14 0.65 -24.80
C ILE A 32 -2.17 1.65 -25.35
N LEU A 33 -2.50 2.69 -24.57
CA LEU A 33 -3.45 3.71 -24.95
C LEU A 33 -2.78 4.83 -25.75
N GLN A 34 -1.56 5.19 -25.33
CA GLN A 34 -0.70 6.18 -26.00
C GLN A 34 0.76 5.74 -25.87
N ASP A 35 1.54 5.99 -26.95
CA ASP A 35 2.97 5.74 -27.01
C ASP A 35 3.59 6.70 -28.03
N ASN A 36 3.95 7.89 -27.56
CA ASN A 36 4.56 8.94 -28.36
C ASN A 36 5.58 9.72 -27.53
N ASP A 37 6.27 10.69 -28.14
CA ASP A 37 7.34 11.45 -27.48
C ASP A 37 6.83 12.28 -26.27
N ASP A 38 5.56 12.67 -26.23
CA ASP A 38 5.01 13.53 -25.18
C ASP A 38 4.44 12.73 -24.01
N VAL A 39 3.85 11.52 -24.30
CA VAL A 39 3.14 10.73 -23.29
C VAL A 39 3.17 9.24 -23.59
N VAL A 40 3.38 8.46 -22.53
CA VAL A 40 3.15 7.01 -22.52
C VAL A 40 2.02 6.70 -21.56
N GLN A 41 1.02 5.96 -22.04
CA GLN A 41 -0.12 5.55 -21.23
C GLN A 41 -0.47 4.09 -21.49
N ILE A 42 -0.52 3.31 -20.39
CA ILE A 42 -0.82 1.87 -20.40
C ILE A 42 -2.00 1.61 -19.46
N LYS A 43 -2.99 0.87 -19.92
CA LYS A 43 -4.05 0.33 -19.09
C LYS A 43 -3.85 -1.16 -18.88
N THR A 44 -3.76 -1.59 -17.62
CA THR A 44 -3.81 -3.00 -17.21
C THR A 44 -5.18 -3.33 -16.66
N PHE A 45 -5.68 -4.57 -16.87
CA PHE A 45 -7.00 -4.95 -16.40
C PHE A 45 -7.14 -6.45 -16.20
N VAL A 46 -8.08 -6.83 -15.32
CA VAL A 46 -8.37 -8.23 -15.02
C VAL A 46 -9.80 -8.40 -14.51
N LYS A 47 -10.38 -9.56 -14.74
CA LYS A 47 -11.59 -10.01 -14.04
C LYS A 47 -11.21 -10.95 -12.92
N THR A 48 -11.70 -10.67 -11.72
CA THR A 48 -11.45 -11.51 -10.56
C THR A 48 -12.23 -12.83 -10.63
N PRO A 49 -11.62 -13.95 -10.24
CA PRO A 49 -12.24 -15.28 -10.39
C PRO A 49 -13.33 -15.57 -9.37
N ILE A 50 -13.29 -14.99 -8.18
CA ILE A 50 -14.24 -15.26 -7.08
C ILE A 50 -15.22 -14.09 -6.94
N THR A 51 -14.69 -12.90 -6.69
CA THR A 51 -15.48 -11.67 -6.61
C THR A 51 -15.91 -11.25 -8.02
N PRO A 52 -17.18 -10.98 -8.31
CA PRO A 52 -17.60 -10.59 -9.65
C PRO A 52 -17.21 -9.15 -10.00
N ALA A 53 -15.91 -8.91 -10.09
CA ALA A 53 -15.35 -7.58 -10.33
C ALA A 53 -14.48 -7.53 -11.59
N TYR A 54 -14.47 -6.35 -12.21
CA TYR A 54 -13.48 -5.94 -13.18
C TYR A 54 -12.61 -4.88 -12.52
N PHE A 55 -11.32 -5.14 -12.46
CA PHE A 55 -10.31 -4.24 -11.92
C PHE A 55 -9.45 -3.72 -13.06
N SER A 56 -9.20 -2.42 -13.11
CA SER A 56 -8.24 -1.85 -14.04
C SER A 56 -7.43 -0.72 -13.42
N ARG A 57 -6.24 -0.54 -13.96
CA ARG A 57 -5.30 0.53 -13.60
C ARG A 57 -4.73 1.13 -14.86
N THR A 58 -4.83 2.46 -14.99
CA THR A 58 -4.15 3.23 -16.04
C THR A 58 -2.93 3.91 -15.43
N ILE A 59 -1.78 3.77 -16.06
CA ILE A 59 -0.51 4.39 -15.68
C ILE A 59 -0.14 5.37 -16.77
N THR A 60 0.10 6.63 -16.39
CA THR A 60 0.46 7.72 -17.33
C THR A 60 1.78 8.34 -16.90
N LEU A 61 2.65 8.54 -17.89
CA LEU A 61 3.92 9.25 -17.79
C LEU A 61 3.95 10.34 -18.86
N HIS A 62 4.33 11.56 -18.50
CA HIS A 62 4.56 12.67 -19.42
C HIS A 62 6.05 12.98 -19.54
N GLN A 63 6.53 13.33 -20.73
CA GLN A 63 7.95 13.58 -21.02
C GLN A 63 8.53 14.68 -20.10
N ASP A 64 7.79 15.76 -19.88
CA ASP A 64 8.24 16.92 -19.12
C ASP A 64 7.79 16.90 -17.64
N SER A 65 7.52 15.73 -17.08
CA SER A 65 7.04 15.57 -15.70
C SER A 65 7.77 14.45 -14.97
N ASP A 66 8.10 14.70 -13.71
CA ASP A 66 8.62 13.69 -12.78
C ASP A 66 7.48 12.91 -12.09
N GLU A 67 6.23 13.11 -12.51
CA GLU A 67 5.06 12.47 -11.93
C GLU A 67 4.67 11.21 -12.70
N ILE A 68 4.30 10.16 -11.95
CA ILE A 68 3.60 8.99 -12.45
C ILE A 68 2.17 9.06 -11.95
N VAL A 69 1.20 9.11 -12.85
CA VAL A 69 -0.22 9.14 -12.50
C VAL A 69 -0.80 7.75 -12.58
N PHE A 70 -1.48 7.32 -11.51
CA PHE A 70 -2.22 6.06 -11.45
C PHE A 70 -3.71 6.35 -11.32
N GLU A 71 -4.51 5.84 -12.25
CA GLU A 71 -5.98 5.90 -12.21
C GLU A 71 -6.53 4.48 -12.09
N TYR A 72 -7.44 4.29 -11.16
CA TYR A 72 -8.02 2.98 -10.87
C TYR A 72 -9.52 2.94 -11.12
N GLU A 73 -10.00 1.81 -11.61
CA GLU A 73 -11.42 1.54 -11.76
C GLU A 73 -11.72 0.14 -11.22
N ILE A 74 -12.67 0.07 -10.27
CA ILE A 74 -13.23 -1.18 -9.76
C ILE A 74 -14.71 -1.18 -10.14
N LYS A 75 -15.12 -2.13 -10.98
CA LYS A 75 -16.50 -2.25 -11.46
C LYS A 75 -17.10 -3.58 -11.02
N ASN A 76 -18.25 -3.53 -10.36
CA ASN A 76 -19.06 -4.72 -10.14
C ASN A 76 -19.66 -5.17 -11.49
N ILE A 77 -19.30 -6.39 -11.91
CA ILE A 77 -19.79 -7.01 -13.14
C ILE A 77 -20.83 -8.12 -12.87
N GLY A 78 -21.14 -8.33 -11.59
CA GLY A 78 -22.20 -9.22 -11.14
C GLY A 78 -23.54 -8.51 -11.01
N THR A 79 -24.53 -9.25 -10.51
CA THR A 79 -25.90 -8.73 -10.29
C THR A 79 -26.17 -8.38 -8.83
N MET A 80 -25.32 -8.83 -7.93
CA MET A 80 -25.44 -8.61 -6.49
C MET A 80 -24.33 -7.69 -5.99
N PRO A 81 -24.59 -6.86 -4.97
CA PRO A 81 -23.56 -6.07 -4.33
C PRO A 81 -22.57 -6.96 -3.57
N PHE A 82 -21.32 -6.56 -3.47
CA PHE A 82 -20.31 -7.19 -2.61
C PHE A 82 -19.54 -6.12 -1.82
N ARG A 83 -19.03 -6.54 -0.66
CA ARG A 83 -18.12 -5.72 0.15
C ARG A 83 -16.69 -6.00 -0.27
N PHE A 84 -15.85 -4.97 -0.22
CA PHE A 84 -14.43 -5.12 -0.52
C PHE A 84 -13.57 -4.19 0.32
N GLN A 85 -12.33 -4.55 0.46
CA GLN A 85 -11.21 -3.71 0.85
C GLN A 85 -10.30 -3.58 -0.37
N TRP A 86 -9.80 -2.40 -0.60
CA TRP A 86 -8.83 -2.14 -1.66
C TRP A 86 -7.71 -1.27 -1.12
N GLY A 87 -6.49 -1.55 -1.56
CA GLY A 87 -5.30 -0.79 -1.25
C GLY A 87 -4.26 -0.92 -2.36
N ILE A 88 -3.44 0.09 -2.49
CA ILE A 88 -2.27 0.09 -3.35
C ILE A 88 -1.10 -0.43 -2.49
N HIS A 89 -0.28 -1.34 -3.01
CA HIS A 89 0.81 -1.97 -2.26
C HIS A 89 2.18 -1.64 -2.87
N PRO A 90 2.64 -0.39 -2.78
CA PRO A 90 3.98 -0.01 -3.21
C PRO A 90 5.00 -0.44 -2.17
N VAL A 91 6.13 -0.97 -2.66
CA VAL A 91 7.25 -1.40 -1.82
C VAL A 91 8.47 -0.56 -2.19
N PHE A 92 9.11 0.02 -1.19
CA PHE A 92 10.23 0.93 -1.34
C PHE A 92 11.51 0.32 -0.76
N ALA A 93 12.62 0.47 -1.47
CA ALA A 93 13.94 0.26 -0.90
C ALA A 93 14.22 1.33 0.15
N VAL A 94 14.85 0.95 1.25
CA VAL A 94 15.19 1.86 2.34
C VAL A 94 16.64 1.65 2.79
N THR A 95 17.23 2.75 3.29
CA THR A 95 18.57 2.79 3.87
C THR A 95 18.50 3.31 5.30
N PRO A 96 19.57 3.25 6.09
CA PRO A 96 19.62 3.87 7.42
C PRO A 96 19.36 5.40 7.41
N GLN A 97 19.50 6.06 6.25
CA GLN A 97 19.25 7.48 6.05
C GLN A 97 17.81 7.79 5.68
N SER A 98 17.04 6.79 5.25
CA SER A 98 15.64 6.98 4.86
C SER A 98 14.80 7.59 5.99
N ARG A 99 13.93 8.50 5.61
CA ARG A 99 13.00 9.20 6.52
C ARG A 99 11.63 9.29 5.87
N VAL A 100 10.61 9.06 6.67
CA VAL A 100 9.21 9.10 6.23
C VAL A 100 8.50 10.30 6.86
N ILE A 101 7.76 11.03 6.05
CA ILE A 101 6.84 12.08 6.50
C ILE A 101 5.43 11.61 6.13
N LEU A 102 4.61 11.31 7.14
CA LEU A 102 3.25 10.82 6.97
C LEU A 102 2.22 11.82 7.54
N PRO A 103 1.04 11.92 6.94
CA PRO A 103 -0.01 12.82 7.36
C PRO A 103 -0.84 12.26 8.53
N SER A 104 -0.17 11.69 9.52
CA SER A 104 -0.80 10.93 10.61
C SER A 104 -0.59 11.58 11.98
N THR A 105 -1.51 11.34 12.88
CA THR A 105 -1.43 11.70 14.29
C THR A 105 -1.43 10.49 15.22
N SER A 106 -2.02 9.40 14.79
CA SER A 106 -2.13 8.16 15.55
C SER A 106 -1.87 6.93 14.69
N ALA A 107 -1.50 5.86 15.35
CA ALA A 107 -1.27 4.56 14.75
C ALA A 107 -1.89 3.45 15.59
N LEU A 108 -2.30 2.37 14.93
CA LEU A 108 -2.79 1.13 15.50
C LEU A 108 -1.83 0.01 15.12
N VAL A 109 -1.32 -0.73 16.09
CA VAL A 109 -0.49 -1.92 15.86
C VAL A 109 -1.37 -3.04 15.29
N ASP A 110 -1.02 -3.53 14.10
CA ASP A 110 -1.75 -4.62 13.44
C ASP A 110 -1.01 -5.95 13.61
N GLU A 111 0.22 -6.04 13.11
CA GLU A 111 1.02 -7.26 13.14
C GLU A 111 2.50 -6.94 13.37
N TRP A 112 3.23 -7.84 14.02
CA TRP A 112 4.67 -7.70 14.20
C TRP A 112 5.38 -9.05 14.35
N ILE A 113 6.66 -9.07 13.98
CA ILE A 113 7.57 -10.21 14.14
C ILE A 113 8.88 -9.66 14.68
N GLY A 114 9.28 -10.10 15.88
CA GLY A 114 10.47 -9.58 16.53
C GLY A 114 10.38 -8.11 16.94
N GLY A 115 11.33 -7.62 17.71
CA GLY A 115 11.34 -6.23 18.17
C GLY A 115 10.28 -5.91 19.23
N ALA A 116 10.20 -4.62 19.61
CA ALA A 116 9.29 -4.11 20.65
C ALA A 116 8.23 -3.16 20.07
N PHE A 117 7.44 -3.64 19.11
CA PHE A 117 6.48 -2.82 18.39
C PHE A 117 5.07 -2.75 19.01
N GLY A 118 4.91 -3.17 20.25
CA GLY A 118 3.65 -3.16 20.97
C GLY A 118 2.84 -4.45 20.81
N GLU A 119 1.60 -4.42 21.22
CA GLU A 119 0.66 -5.53 21.11
C GLU A 119 -0.38 -5.24 20.03
N GLU A 120 -0.87 -6.27 19.35
CA GLU A 120 -1.95 -6.14 18.37
C GLU A 120 -3.16 -5.43 19.00
N GLY A 121 -3.66 -4.39 18.33
CA GLY A 121 -4.72 -3.54 18.81
C GLY A 121 -4.27 -2.37 19.71
N GLU A 122 -2.99 -2.28 20.07
CA GLU A 122 -2.47 -1.13 20.81
C GLU A 122 -2.45 0.12 19.91
N THR A 123 -2.84 1.26 20.45
CA THR A 123 -2.79 2.54 19.75
C THR A 123 -1.72 3.44 20.36
N PHE A 124 -1.03 4.21 19.51
CA PHE A 124 -0.03 5.17 19.96
C PHE A 124 -0.06 6.48 19.16
N GLN A 125 0.55 7.52 19.73
CA GLN A 125 0.71 8.79 19.03
C GLN A 125 1.86 8.70 18.04
N TRP A 126 1.54 8.86 16.76
CA TRP A 126 2.55 8.91 15.71
C TRP A 126 3.44 10.14 15.86
N PRO A 127 4.77 10.07 15.65
CA PRO A 127 5.52 8.90 15.18
C PRO A 127 6.25 8.09 16.26
N ASN A 128 6.10 8.42 17.53
CA ASN A 128 6.91 7.81 18.59
C ASN A 128 6.17 6.65 19.25
N HIS A 129 6.76 5.48 19.18
CA HIS A 129 6.24 4.29 19.83
C HIS A 129 7.30 3.63 20.70
N ARG A 130 7.06 3.56 22.01
CA ARG A 130 7.96 2.92 23.00
C ARG A 130 9.42 3.38 22.88
N GLY A 131 9.65 4.66 22.56
CA GLY A 131 10.98 5.25 22.40
C GLY A 131 11.60 5.08 21.01
N ILE A 132 10.87 4.47 20.07
CA ILE A 132 11.28 4.30 18.67
C ILE A 132 10.62 5.40 17.84
N ASP A 133 11.39 6.11 17.02
CA ASP A 133 10.88 7.02 16.00
C ASP A 133 10.56 6.24 14.72
N MET A 134 9.28 5.96 14.51
CA MET A 134 8.78 5.16 13.40
C MET A 134 8.92 5.85 12.03
N ARG A 135 9.38 7.11 11.98
CA ARG A 135 9.75 7.78 10.71
C ARG A 135 11.07 7.26 10.14
N GLN A 136 11.80 6.47 10.91
CA GLN A 136 13.02 5.81 10.47
C GLN A 136 12.71 4.34 10.16
N PRO A 137 12.45 3.98 8.89
CA PRO A 137 12.05 2.63 8.53
C PRO A 137 13.14 1.57 8.76
N PHE A 138 14.40 1.99 8.87
CA PHE A 138 15.50 1.13 9.26
C PHE A 138 15.76 1.28 10.77
N VAL A 139 15.09 0.49 11.58
CA VAL A 139 14.99 0.71 13.04
C VAL A 139 16.05 -0.04 13.85
N SER A 140 16.57 -1.19 13.38
CA SER A 140 17.58 -1.97 14.10
C SER A 140 18.23 -3.05 13.23
N ASP A 141 19.39 -3.58 13.72
CA ASP A 141 20.05 -4.77 13.15
C ASP A 141 19.29 -6.08 13.49
N GLU A 142 18.28 -6.02 14.34
CA GLU A 142 17.45 -7.18 14.67
C GLU A 142 16.45 -7.45 13.57
N ARG A 143 16.30 -8.72 13.21
CA ARG A 143 15.26 -9.14 12.26
C ARG A 143 13.89 -8.85 12.85
N SER A 144 13.20 -7.89 12.25
CA SER A 144 11.89 -7.45 12.70
C SER A 144 10.97 -7.10 11.54
N LEU A 145 9.68 -7.21 11.79
CA LEU A 145 8.62 -6.73 10.91
C LEU A 145 7.58 -6.04 11.78
N ALA A 146 7.13 -4.88 11.35
CA ALA A 146 6.05 -4.17 12.02
C ALA A 146 5.05 -3.67 10.98
N LEU A 147 3.77 -3.85 11.25
CA LEU A 147 2.65 -3.44 10.41
C LEU A 147 1.69 -2.64 11.26
N HIS A 148 1.36 -1.44 10.79
CA HIS A 148 0.52 -0.49 11.49
C HIS A 148 -0.54 0.11 10.56
N TYR A 149 -1.73 0.39 11.10
CA TYR A 149 -2.67 1.29 10.48
C TYR A 149 -2.45 2.70 11.00
N LEU A 150 -2.37 3.66 10.08
CA LEU A 150 -2.14 5.07 10.36
C LEU A 150 -3.35 5.88 9.87
N ASP A 151 -3.80 6.87 10.65
CA ASP A 151 -4.79 7.83 10.17
C ASP A 151 -4.19 8.75 9.08
N THR A 152 -5.04 9.43 8.34
CA THR A 152 -4.67 10.44 7.35
C THR A 152 -5.19 11.84 7.71
N ASP A 153 -5.30 12.15 9.00
CA ASP A 153 -5.96 13.36 9.49
C ASP A 153 -5.23 14.66 9.11
N LYS A 154 -3.91 14.60 8.92
CA LYS A 154 -3.07 15.76 8.60
C LYS A 154 -2.89 16.05 7.11
N GLY A 155 -3.36 15.18 6.23
CA GLY A 155 -3.19 15.42 4.79
C GLY A 155 -3.45 14.20 3.91
N ASN A 156 -3.16 14.37 2.64
CA ASN A 156 -3.40 13.39 1.57
C ASN A 156 -2.13 13.01 0.82
N SER A 157 -0.97 13.22 1.44
CA SER A 157 0.31 12.85 0.83
C SER A 157 1.30 12.36 1.87
N PHE A 158 2.22 11.52 1.44
CA PHE A 158 3.40 11.16 2.22
C PHE A 158 4.67 11.39 1.40
N VAL A 159 5.79 11.52 2.11
CA VAL A 159 7.12 11.66 1.50
C VAL A 159 8.04 10.61 2.08
N LEU A 160 8.74 9.90 1.21
CA LEU A 160 9.90 9.09 1.54
C LEU A 160 11.14 9.82 1.04
N ALA A 161 11.98 10.30 1.96
CA ALA A 161 13.24 10.97 1.66
C ALA A 161 14.41 10.04 1.97
N ASP A 162 15.45 10.09 1.15
CA ASP A 162 16.71 9.40 1.34
C ASP A 162 17.88 10.34 0.99
N TYR A 163 19.10 9.81 0.99
CA TYR A 163 20.34 10.56 0.79
C TYR A 163 20.35 11.40 -0.49
N ASP A 164 19.84 10.88 -1.59
CA ASP A 164 19.95 11.45 -2.94
C ASP A 164 18.63 11.97 -3.52
N GLY A 165 17.53 11.88 -2.76
CA GLY A 165 16.25 12.38 -3.25
C GLY A 165 15.07 12.13 -2.33
N ALA A 166 13.91 12.49 -2.84
CA ALA A 166 12.65 12.23 -2.17
C ALA A 166 11.56 11.81 -3.17
N LEU A 167 10.74 10.86 -2.75
CA LEU A 167 9.51 10.48 -3.45
C LEU A 167 8.32 11.02 -2.67
N SER A 168 7.44 11.76 -3.34
CA SER A 168 6.16 12.17 -2.80
C SER A 168 5.03 11.38 -3.45
N VAL A 169 4.11 10.88 -2.63
CA VAL A 169 2.90 10.19 -3.11
C VAL A 169 1.69 10.94 -2.60
N THR A 170 0.79 11.31 -3.51
CA THR A 170 -0.48 11.97 -3.20
C THR A 170 -1.62 11.00 -3.50
N PHE A 171 -2.61 10.93 -2.61
CA PHE A 171 -3.75 10.03 -2.71
C PHE A 171 -5.06 10.74 -2.30
N ASP A 172 -6.20 10.18 -2.72
CA ASP A 172 -7.51 10.68 -2.31
C ASP A 172 -7.88 10.14 -0.92
N ARG A 173 -7.95 11.02 0.09
CA ARG A 173 -8.34 10.67 1.47
C ARG A 173 -9.76 10.13 1.61
N THR A 174 -10.65 10.45 0.70
CA THR A 174 -12.03 9.94 0.75
C THR A 174 -12.09 8.48 0.36
N THR A 175 -11.18 8.07 -0.49
CA THR A 175 -11.01 6.67 -0.91
C THR A 175 -10.09 5.91 0.05
N PHE A 176 -9.03 6.56 0.53
CA PHE A 176 -8.01 5.98 1.41
C PHE A 176 -7.96 6.72 2.76
N PRO A 177 -8.87 6.39 3.69
CA PRO A 177 -8.97 7.08 4.98
C PRO A 177 -7.86 6.69 5.96
N CYS A 178 -7.10 5.64 5.67
CA CYS A 178 -5.96 5.19 6.44
C CYS A 178 -4.84 4.71 5.52
N LEU A 179 -3.63 4.63 6.07
CA LEU A 179 -2.47 4.03 5.41
C LEU A 179 -2.08 2.76 6.15
N TRP A 180 -1.73 1.73 5.41
CA TRP A 180 -1.03 0.58 5.95
C TRP A 180 0.47 0.86 5.86
N TYR A 181 1.18 0.75 6.98
CA TYR A 181 2.59 1.08 7.11
C TYR A 181 3.36 -0.15 7.58
N LEU A 182 4.11 -0.75 6.68
CA LEU A 182 4.88 -1.96 6.94
C LEU A 182 6.38 -1.65 6.87
N ILE A 183 7.09 -1.96 7.95
CA ILE A 183 8.56 -2.01 7.98
C ILE A 183 8.98 -3.48 8.05
N ASN A 184 9.80 -3.94 7.12
CA ASN A 184 10.44 -5.25 7.16
C ASN A 184 11.96 -5.10 7.22
N ASN A 185 12.54 -5.48 8.34
CA ASN A 185 13.99 -5.51 8.58
C ASN A 185 14.50 -6.97 8.55
N GLY A 186 14.32 -7.65 7.43
CA GLY A 186 14.81 -9.01 7.23
C GLY A 186 14.04 -10.13 7.95
N ALA A 187 12.93 -9.83 8.64
CA ALA A 187 12.11 -10.86 9.29
C ALA A 187 11.36 -11.72 8.27
N SER A 188 10.88 -11.11 7.19
CA SER A 188 10.28 -11.81 6.07
C SER A 188 11.30 -11.97 4.94
N ARG A 189 11.64 -13.21 4.60
CA ARG A 189 12.52 -13.61 3.48
C ARG A 189 13.94 -13.04 3.50
N GLY A 190 14.33 -12.34 4.57
CA GLY A 190 15.63 -11.67 4.67
C GLY A 190 15.71 -10.31 3.96
N ASP A 191 14.61 -9.84 3.37
CA ASP A 191 14.56 -8.57 2.65
C ASP A 191 14.38 -7.40 3.63
N THR A 192 14.98 -6.24 3.29
CA THR A 192 14.75 -4.97 4.00
C THR A 192 13.99 -4.03 3.09
N HIS A 193 12.78 -3.65 3.50
CA HIS A 193 11.94 -2.74 2.72
C HIS A 193 10.87 -2.07 3.58
N LEU A 194 10.30 -1.04 3.02
CA LEU A 194 9.14 -0.31 3.54
C LEU A 194 7.99 -0.45 2.55
N ALA A 195 6.76 -0.64 3.05
CA ALA A 195 5.55 -0.38 2.28
C ALA A 195 4.72 0.70 2.98
N ILE A 196 4.18 1.63 2.19
CA ILE A 196 3.23 2.66 2.63
C ILE A 196 2.05 2.58 1.68
N GLU A 197 0.96 2.07 2.17
CA GLU A 197 -0.14 1.54 1.37
C GLU A 197 -1.41 2.36 1.61
N PRO A 198 -1.71 3.27 0.69
CA PRO A 198 -3.04 3.88 0.65
C PRO A 198 -4.13 2.88 0.33
#